data_97b24bdc9641d04980718dd3bccb574a
#
_entry.id   97b24bdc9641d04980718dd3bccb574a
#
_cell.length_a   1.000
_cell.length_b   1.000
_cell.length_c   1.000
_cell.angle_alpha   90.00
_cell.angle_beta   90.00
_cell.angle_gamma   90.00
#
_symmetry.space_group_name_H-M   'P 1'
#
loop_
_entity.id
_entity.type
_entity.pdbx_description
1 polymer ?
#
loop_
_entity_poly.entity_id
_entity_poly.type
_entity_poly.pdbx_seq_one_letter_code
_entity_poly.pdbx_strand_id
1 'polypeptide(L)'
;MKFSIALILLISVIILIPELVSGMDNINTEIPLEPMIISGLVLVIVYVLIAFDLIHRTLAALLGASTILFISTTLGAFNKNYQILSFNDAIDAIDFNVVFLLMGMMIIVAIMRGTGVFQWTAYKSYELAKGDIWRLTIILMIVTAVLSALLDNVTTILLLTPVTIEIALILRITPWALIFPEIMASNIGGTATLIGDPPNILIGSSSGLSFNAFLFNLGPIALITLLALIGMMYFFFSKEYKKNKNNNVPELLKRLKREYKIENQALLNQCLIVLGFVIVLFFLHDELKMEPSIAAMTGAMILLLISRTHIGEMLDEVEWPTLVFFMMLFIIVGAAEKNGLIPAIAEIVVQISGKDPTSTIVIVIWISGIMSAIVDNIPFTASMIPVVEYLNQVIPGIDPNILWWSLALGADFGGNATIIGASSNIVAAGIAERSGYAIRFKDFIKIGMPVAIVSMILSTAYLLIRY
;
A
#
# COMPACT_ATOMS: atom_id res chain seq x y z
N MET A 1 22.53 15.69 4.11
CA MET A 1 21.48 16.26 3.24
C MET A 1 20.07 15.78 3.63
N LYS A 2 19.79 14.44 3.74
CA LYS A 2 18.48 13.93 4.21
C LYS A 2 18.09 14.54 5.58
N PHE A 3 18.99 14.48 6.57
CA PHE A 3 18.76 15.01 7.92
C PHE A 3 18.48 16.53 7.96
N SER A 4 19.18 17.32 7.13
CA SER A 4 18.98 18.78 7.07
C SER A 4 17.61 19.14 6.47
N ILE A 5 17.15 18.40 5.45
CA ILE A 5 15.83 18.60 4.84
C ILE A 5 14.72 18.17 5.81
N ALA A 6 14.90 17.05 6.50
CA ALA A 6 13.99 16.57 7.54
C ALA A 6 13.83 17.60 8.67
N LEU A 7 14.94 18.19 9.12
CA LEU A 7 14.93 19.23 10.15
C LEU A 7 14.22 20.51 9.69
N ILE A 8 14.40 20.92 8.44
CA ILE A 8 13.72 22.09 7.86
C ILE A 8 12.22 21.84 7.79
N LEU A 9 11.77 20.68 7.35
CA LEU A 9 10.35 20.32 7.30
C LEU A 9 9.75 20.26 8.71
N LEU A 10 10.46 19.67 9.65
CA LEU A 10 10.01 19.64 11.06
C LEU A 10 9.84 21.06 11.62
N ILE A 11 10.79 21.94 11.37
CA ILE A 11 10.72 23.34 11.79
C ILE A 11 9.56 24.07 11.08
N SER A 12 9.36 23.81 9.78
CA SER A 12 8.25 24.41 9.02
C SER A 12 6.88 23.98 9.57
N VAL A 13 6.73 22.71 9.95
CA VAL A 13 5.49 22.22 10.57
C VAL A 13 5.29 22.84 11.95
N ILE A 14 6.33 22.93 12.77
CA ILE A 14 6.25 23.59 14.09
C ILE A 14 5.84 25.06 13.96
N ILE A 15 6.30 25.75 12.91
CA ILE A 15 5.91 27.17 12.65
C ILE A 15 4.46 27.26 12.17
N LEU A 16 3.95 26.27 11.43
CA LEU A 16 2.57 26.23 10.94
C LEU A 16 1.53 25.87 12.02
N ILE A 17 1.93 25.20 13.10
CA ILE A 17 1.04 24.85 14.22
C ILE A 17 0.30 26.05 14.79
N PRO A 18 0.94 27.20 15.11
CA PRO A 18 0.23 28.39 15.61
C PRO A 18 -0.77 28.98 14.62
N GLU A 19 -0.48 28.94 13.31
CA GLU A 19 -1.41 29.41 12.28
C GLU A 19 -2.61 28.45 12.12
N LEU A 20 -2.36 27.14 12.18
CA LEU A 20 -3.41 26.14 12.28
C LEU A 20 -4.31 26.37 13.48
N VAL A 21 -3.71 26.67 14.64
CA VAL A 21 -4.41 26.93 15.90
C VAL A 21 -5.20 28.24 15.83
N SER A 22 -4.65 29.31 15.24
CA SER A 22 -5.37 30.61 15.11
C SER A 22 -6.55 30.53 14.14
N GLY A 23 -6.51 29.65 13.14
CA GLY A 23 -7.65 29.35 12.26
C GLY A 23 -8.78 28.58 12.95
N MET A 24 -8.50 28.01 14.12
CA MET A 24 -9.45 27.22 14.92
C MET A 24 -10.31 28.03 15.90
N ASP A 25 -10.14 29.36 15.99
CA ASP A 25 -10.97 30.21 16.87
C ASP A 25 -12.49 30.11 16.58
N ASN A 26 -12.87 29.47 15.47
CA ASN A 26 -14.25 29.14 15.09
C ASN A 26 -14.69 27.71 15.44
N ILE A 27 -13.78 26.85 15.91
CA ILE A 27 -14.10 25.48 16.31
C ILE A 27 -14.32 25.52 17.83
N ASN A 28 -15.57 25.42 18.26
CA ASN A 28 -15.98 25.28 19.67
C ASN A 28 -15.49 23.93 20.21
N THR A 29 -14.19 23.75 20.38
CA THR A 29 -13.63 22.54 20.97
C THR A 29 -13.22 22.81 22.42
N GLU A 30 -13.89 22.16 23.37
CA GLU A 30 -13.46 22.04 24.77
C GLU A 30 -12.16 21.21 24.91
N ILE A 31 -11.48 20.90 23.79
CA ILE A 31 -10.28 20.06 23.76
C ILE A 31 -9.08 20.91 24.15
N PRO A 32 -8.31 20.52 25.18
CA PRO A 32 -7.08 21.22 25.54
C PRO A 32 -6.09 21.23 24.35
N LEU A 33 -5.40 22.35 24.16
CA LEU A 33 -4.48 22.54 23.04
C LEU A 33 -3.22 21.67 23.14
N GLU A 34 -2.76 21.42 24.36
CA GLU A 34 -1.51 20.70 24.63
C GLU A 34 -1.54 19.24 24.10
N PRO A 35 -2.58 18.40 24.37
CA PRO A 35 -2.66 17.04 23.82
C PRO A 35 -2.69 17.03 22.30
N MET A 36 -3.38 17.99 21.66
CA MET A 36 -3.44 18.10 20.20
C MET A 36 -2.06 18.41 19.61
N ILE A 37 -1.34 19.36 20.18
CA ILE A 37 0.01 19.73 19.74
C ILE A 37 0.96 18.55 19.92
N ILE A 38 0.93 17.88 21.05
CA ILE A 38 1.84 16.75 21.32
C ILE A 38 1.56 15.59 20.37
N SER A 39 0.30 15.18 20.19
CA SER A 39 -0.06 14.10 19.26
C SER A 39 0.31 14.44 17.83
N GLY A 40 0.08 15.69 17.40
CA GLY A 40 0.46 16.19 16.08
C GLY A 40 1.98 16.21 15.87
N LEU A 41 2.75 16.68 16.83
CA LEU A 41 4.21 16.66 16.76
C LEU A 41 4.76 15.23 16.67
N VAL A 42 4.24 14.30 17.48
CA VAL A 42 4.66 12.90 17.42
C VAL A 42 4.33 12.30 16.05
N LEU A 43 3.12 12.53 15.52
CA LEU A 43 2.70 12.06 14.20
C LEU A 43 3.64 12.58 13.11
N VAL A 44 3.93 13.88 13.10
CA VAL A 44 4.83 14.49 12.11
C VAL A 44 6.26 13.99 12.25
N ILE A 45 6.79 13.86 13.46
CA ILE A 45 8.13 13.32 13.69
C ILE A 45 8.22 11.89 13.15
N VAL A 46 7.25 11.03 13.46
CA VAL A 46 7.20 9.65 12.95
C VAL A 46 7.17 9.64 11.42
N TYR A 47 6.36 10.49 10.78
CA TYR A 47 6.30 10.58 9.33
C TYR A 47 7.61 11.07 8.71
N VAL A 48 8.25 12.05 9.31
CA VAL A 48 9.58 12.52 8.89
C VAL A 48 10.62 11.40 9.00
N LEU A 49 10.62 10.64 10.10
CA LEU A 49 11.53 9.52 10.28
C LEU A 49 11.34 8.43 9.22
N ILE A 50 10.08 8.15 8.85
CA ILE A 50 9.73 7.16 7.82
C ILE A 50 10.06 7.70 6.42
N ALA A 51 9.59 8.89 6.06
CA ALA A 51 9.74 9.47 4.72
C ALA A 51 11.20 9.66 4.30
N PHE A 52 12.08 9.98 5.26
CA PHE A 52 13.52 10.12 4.98
C PHE A 52 14.32 8.85 5.21
N ASP A 53 13.66 7.75 5.58
CA ASP A 53 14.29 6.46 5.88
C ASP A 53 15.48 6.63 6.86
N LEU A 54 15.22 7.39 7.95
CA LEU A 54 16.21 7.67 8.98
C LEU A 54 16.37 6.50 9.94
N ILE A 55 15.27 5.80 10.21
CA ILE A 55 15.19 4.56 10.99
C ILE A 55 14.12 3.66 10.36
N HIS A 56 14.15 2.38 10.69
CA HIS A 56 13.14 1.43 10.22
C HIS A 56 11.71 1.88 10.61
N ARG A 57 10.76 1.84 9.68
CA ARG A 57 9.38 2.35 9.87
C ARG A 57 8.69 1.81 11.13
N THR A 58 8.87 0.52 11.44
CA THR A 58 8.32 -0.11 12.64
C THR A 58 8.92 0.49 13.91
N LEU A 59 10.22 0.78 13.90
CA LEU A 59 10.88 1.41 15.05
C LEU A 59 10.40 2.86 15.24
N ALA A 60 10.18 3.60 14.14
CA ALA A 60 9.62 4.95 14.19
C ALA A 60 8.21 4.95 14.82
N ALA A 61 7.34 4.02 14.39
CA ALA A 61 6.00 3.89 14.95
C ALA A 61 6.01 3.45 16.41
N LEU A 62 6.87 2.47 16.79
CA LEU A 62 7.06 2.07 18.18
C LEU A 62 7.49 3.24 19.06
N LEU A 63 8.45 4.06 18.62
CA LEU A 63 8.90 5.25 19.35
C LEU A 63 7.75 6.24 19.51
N GLY A 64 6.98 6.50 18.47
CA GLY A 64 5.84 7.43 18.52
C GLY A 64 4.76 6.97 19.49
N ALA A 65 4.27 5.74 19.35
CA ALA A 65 3.24 5.18 20.22
C ALA A 65 3.71 5.09 21.68
N SER A 66 4.95 4.62 21.91
CA SER A 66 5.52 4.57 23.26
C SER A 66 5.66 5.96 23.89
N THR A 67 6.04 6.96 23.10
CA THR A 67 6.15 8.36 23.58
C THR A 67 4.79 8.89 24.01
N ILE A 68 3.74 8.70 23.21
CA ILE A 68 2.37 9.11 23.54
C ILE A 68 1.91 8.45 24.84
N LEU A 69 2.05 7.12 24.95
CA LEU A 69 1.62 6.38 26.15
C LEU A 69 2.45 6.75 27.38
N PHE A 70 3.75 6.95 27.24
CA PHE A 70 4.62 7.35 28.34
C PHE A 70 4.28 8.75 28.85
N ILE A 71 4.05 9.73 27.97
CA ILE A 71 3.62 11.07 28.37
C ILE A 71 2.26 11.01 29.06
N SER A 72 1.30 10.27 28.48
CA SER A 72 -0.06 10.13 29.03
C SER A 72 -0.06 9.52 30.43
N THR A 73 0.77 8.51 30.67
CA THR A 73 0.79 7.80 31.95
C THR A 73 1.62 8.50 33.03
N THR A 74 2.68 9.22 32.63
CA THR A 74 3.59 9.90 33.56
C THR A 74 3.15 11.34 33.80
N LEU A 75 3.24 12.22 32.81
CA LEU A 75 2.86 13.63 32.97
C LEU A 75 1.34 13.79 33.11
N GLY A 76 0.56 12.96 32.41
CA GLY A 76 -0.90 12.93 32.54
C GLY A 76 -1.42 12.57 33.97
N ALA A 77 -0.64 11.83 34.72
CA ALA A 77 -0.95 11.55 36.12
C ALA A 77 -0.88 12.81 37.01
N PHE A 78 -0.01 13.76 36.68
CA PHE A 78 0.13 15.02 37.46
C PHE A 78 -0.73 16.14 36.88
N ASN A 79 -0.96 16.18 35.58
CA ASN A 79 -1.77 17.19 34.91
C ASN A 79 -2.54 16.56 33.74
N LYS A 80 -3.89 16.64 33.83
CA LYS A 80 -4.80 16.06 32.83
C LYS A 80 -4.59 16.59 31.42
N ASN A 81 -4.00 17.77 31.25
CA ASN A 81 -3.66 18.34 29.95
C ASN A 81 -2.59 17.54 29.18
N TYR A 82 -1.88 16.63 29.85
CA TYR A 82 -0.91 15.70 29.22
C TYR A 82 -1.48 14.28 29.08
N GLN A 83 -2.75 14.06 29.41
CA GLN A 83 -3.41 12.78 29.19
C GLN A 83 -3.88 12.67 27.73
N ILE A 84 -2.94 12.35 26.84
CA ILE A 84 -3.16 12.31 25.39
C ILE A 84 -4.06 11.13 24.99
N LEU A 85 -3.71 9.92 25.50
CA LEU A 85 -4.44 8.69 25.20
C LEU A 85 -4.30 7.72 26.38
N SER A 86 -5.41 7.15 26.87
CA SER A 86 -5.33 6.10 27.88
C SER A 86 -4.86 4.78 27.27
N PHE A 87 -4.37 3.86 28.09
CA PHE A 87 -3.94 2.54 27.60
C PHE A 87 -5.11 1.76 26.96
N ASN A 88 -6.31 1.85 27.53
CA ASN A 88 -7.49 1.20 26.96
C ASN A 88 -7.86 1.80 25.59
N ASP A 89 -7.89 3.13 25.48
CA ASP A 89 -8.15 3.80 24.20
C ASP A 89 -7.08 3.44 23.15
N ALA A 90 -5.84 3.23 23.58
CA ALA A 90 -4.77 2.81 22.67
C ALA A 90 -4.99 1.39 22.12
N ILE A 91 -5.49 0.47 22.94
CA ILE A 91 -5.86 -0.88 22.49
C ILE A 91 -7.09 -0.82 21.58
N ASP A 92 -8.09 -0.02 21.94
CA ASP A 92 -9.33 0.14 21.17
C ASP A 92 -9.07 0.81 19.80
N ALA A 93 -8.03 1.63 19.70
CA ALA A 93 -7.61 2.22 18.42
C ALA A 93 -7.01 1.21 17.44
N ILE A 94 -6.54 0.04 17.92
CA ILE A 94 -5.96 -0.98 17.03
C ILE A 94 -7.06 -1.71 16.27
N ASP A 95 -7.04 -1.59 14.96
CA ASP A 95 -7.92 -2.38 14.09
C ASP A 95 -7.36 -3.81 13.90
N PHE A 96 -7.86 -4.73 14.73
CA PHE A 96 -7.47 -6.13 14.68
C PHE A 96 -8.01 -6.85 13.43
N ASN A 97 -9.05 -6.34 12.75
CA ASN A 97 -9.50 -6.91 11.50
C ASN A 97 -8.41 -6.76 10.42
N VAL A 98 -7.77 -5.59 10.32
CA VAL A 98 -6.62 -5.36 9.44
C VAL A 98 -5.45 -6.28 9.80
N VAL A 99 -5.09 -6.36 11.09
CA VAL A 99 -3.93 -7.16 11.55
C VAL A 99 -4.13 -8.64 11.23
N PHE A 100 -5.31 -9.21 11.54
CA PHE A 100 -5.60 -10.62 11.30
C PHE A 100 -5.80 -10.95 9.83
N LEU A 101 -6.36 -10.04 9.04
CA LEU A 101 -6.48 -10.20 7.59
C LEU A 101 -5.09 -10.34 6.95
N LEU A 102 -4.20 -9.40 7.25
CA LEU A 102 -2.81 -9.42 6.76
C LEU A 102 -2.09 -10.69 7.22
N MET A 103 -2.15 -11.03 8.50
CA MET A 103 -1.49 -12.22 9.04
C MET A 103 -1.99 -13.51 8.36
N GLY A 104 -3.30 -13.65 8.19
CA GLY A 104 -3.89 -14.82 7.51
C GLY A 104 -3.43 -14.95 6.07
N MET A 105 -3.43 -13.85 5.32
CA MET A 105 -2.94 -13.83 3.93
C MET A 105 -1.43 -14.11 3.85
N MET A 106 -0.62 -13.53 4.73
CA MET A 106 0.83 -13.80 4.80
C MET A 106 1.13 -15.28 5.01
N ILE A 107 0.40 -15.97 5.90
CA ILE A 107 0.56 -17.43 6.13
C ILE A 107 0.22 -18.22 4.85
N ILE A 108 -0.90 -17.91 4.19
CA ILE A 108 -1.31 -18.61 2.96
C ILE A 108 -0.23 -18.43 1.89
N VAL A 109 0.26 -17.20 1.70
CA VAL A 109 1.28 -16.88 0.70
C VAL A 109 2.64 -17.51 1.04
N ALA A 110 3.02 -17.55 2.31
CA ALA A 110 4.26 -18.21 2.76
C ALA A 110 4.27 -19.71 2.40
N ILE A 111 3.16 -20.42 2.66
CA ILE A 111 3.02 -21.83 2.29
C ILE A 111 3.05 -21.99 0.75
N MET A 112 2.36 -21.11 0.03
CA MET A 112 2.30 -21.13 -1.42
C MET A 112 3.68 -20.85 -2.06
N ARG A 113 4.49 -19.97 -1.45
CA ARG A 113 5.86 -19.68 -1.88
C ARG A 113 6.73 -20.94 -1.91
N GLY A 114 6.59 -21.79 -0.91
CA GLY A 114 7.30 -23.07 -0.82
C GLY A 114 6.99 -24.08 -1.94
N THR A 115 5.97 -23.81 -2.78
CA THR A 115 5.63 -24.68 -3.93
C THR A 115 6.43 -24.36 -5.19
N GLY A 116 7.12 -23.21 -5.26
CA GLY A 116 7.82 -22.73 -6.45
C GLY A 116 6.90 -22.12 -7.53
N VAL A 117 5.61 -21.87 -7.21
CA VAL A 117 4.62 -21.41 -8.19
C VAL A 117 4.94 -20.04 -8.78
N PHE A 118 5.50 -19.13 -7.99
CA PHE A 118 5.81 -17.76 -8.46
C PHE A 118 6.95 -17.76 -9.46
N GLN A 119 8.02 -18.52 -9.19
CA GLN A 119 9.14 -18.71 -10.10
C GLN A 119 8.68 -19.41 -11.38
N TRP A 120 7.83 -20.42 -11.25
CA TRP A 120 7.22 -21.10 -12.38
C TRP A 120 6.35 -20.16 -13.22
N THR A 121 5.60 -19.26 -12.60
CA THR A 121 4.77 -18.26 -13.28
C THR A 121 5.61 -17.28 -14.10
N ALA A 122 6.73 -16.78 -13.57
CA ALA A 122 7.66 -15.94 -14.29
C ALA A 122 8.32 -16.69 -15.48
N TYR A 123 8.72 -17.97 -15.27
CA TYR A 123 9.21 -18.83 -16.37
C TYR A 123 8.14 -19.01 -17.45
N LYS A 124 6.89 -19.28 -17.08
CA LYS A 124 5.78 -19.45 -18.03
C LYS A 124 5.49 -18.15 -18.82
N SER A 125 5.61 -17.02 -18.17
CA SER A 125 5.51 -15.71 -18.84
C SER A 125 6.55 -15.57 -19.95
N TYR A 126 7.80 -15.96 -19.67
CA TYR A 126 8.86 -15.98 -20.67
C TYR A 126 8.60 -17.00 -21.81
N GLU A 127 8.13 -18.20 -21.47
CA GLU A 127 7.79 -19.25 -22.46
C GLU A 127 6.69 -18.74 -23.43
N LEU A 128 5.64 -18.10 -22.90
CA LEU A 128 4.53 -17.53 -23.67
C LEU A 128 4.97 -16.35 -24.56
N ALA A 129 5.97 -15.58 -24.11
CA ALA A 129 6.51 -14.45 -24.85
C ALA A 129 7.32 -14.88 -26.09
N LYS A 130 7.75 -16.16 -26.18
CA LYS A 130 8.52 -16.73 -27.33
C LYS A 130 9.75 -15.88 -27.72
N GLY A 131 10.42 -15.30 -26.71
CA GLY A 131 11.62 -14.49 -26.90
C GLY A 131 11.38 -13.05 -27.36
N ASP A 132 10.13 -12.60 -27.44
CA ASP A 132 9.78 -11.20 -27.67
C ASP A 132 9.75 -10.46 -26.33
N ILE A 133 10.66 -9.50 -26.16
CA ILE A 133 10.84 -8.77 -24.90
C ILE A 133 9.60 -7.93 -24.56
N TRP A 134 8.98 -7.31 -25.56
CA TRP A 134 7.79 -6.50 -25.33
C TRP A 134 6.60 -7.35 -24.89
N ARG A 135 6.38 -8.49 -25.57
CA ARG A 135 5.35 -9.45 -25.14
C ARG A 135 5.61 -9.97 -23.72
N LEU A 136 6.87 -10.26 -23.39
CA LEU A 136 7.25 -10.64 -22.04
C LEU A 136 6.86 -9.58 -21.03
N THR A 137 7.20 -8.31 -21.30
CA THR A 137 6.86 -7.18 -20.43
C THR A 137 5.35 -7.08 -20.20
N ILE A 138 4.54 -7.16 -21.27
CA ILE A 138 3.07 -7.13 -21.14
C ILE A 138 2.56 -8.29 -20.29
N ILE A 139 3.04 -9.50 -20.54
CA ILE A 139 2.60 -10.70 -19.79
C ILE A 139 2.99 -10.55 -18.31
N LEU A 140 4.22 -10.12 -18.03
CA LEU A 140 4.67 -9.88 -16.65
C LEU A 140 3.82 -8.80 -15.96
N MET A 141 3.52 -7.69 -16.62
CA MET A 141 2.66 -6.64 -16.07
C MET A 141 1.26 -7.17 -15.72
N ILE A 142 0.65 -7.95 -16.62
CA ILE A 142 -0.69 -8.53 -16.38
C ILE A 142 -0.63 -9.54 -15.24
N VAL A 143 0.35 -10.43 -15.26
CA VAL A 143 0.55 -11.45 -14.21
C VAL A 143 0.78 -10.79 -12.85
N THR A 144 1.67 -9.80 -12.81
CA THR A 144 1.97 -9.05 -11.58
C THR A 144 0.74 -8.31 -11.05
N ALA A 145 -0.02 -7.64 -11.92
CA ALA A 145 -1.24 -6.95 -11.52
C ALA A 145 -2.30 -7.92 -10.97
N VAL A 146 -2.49 -9.08 -11.60
CA VAL A 146 -3.46 -10.09 -11.13
C VAL A 146 -3.01 -10.72 -9.80
N LEU A 147 -1.73 -11.05 -9.67
CA LEU A 147 -1.21 -11.58 -8.41
C LEU A 147 -1.31 -10.55 -7.29
N SER A 148 -0.98 -9.30 -7.56
CA SER A 148 -1.09 -8.22 -6.58
C SER A 148 -2.52 -7.93 -6.15
N ALA A 149 -3.48 -8.06 -7.04
CA ALA A 149 -4.90 -7.93 -6.70
C ALA A 149 -5.42 -9.05 -5.78
N LEU A 150 -4.75 -10.21 -5.74
CA LEU A 150 -5.18 -11.39 -4.97
C LEU A 150 -4.34 -11.65 -3.72
N LEU A 151 -3.12 -11.08 -3.67
CA LEU A 151 -2.18 -11.31 -2.56
C LEU A 151 -1.93 -9.98 -1.84
N ASP A 152 -0.86 -9.34 -2.17
CA ASP A 152 -0.51 -7.94 -1.86
C ASP A 152 0.64 -7.51 -2.79
N ASN A 153 0.83 -6.20 -2.91
CA ASN A 153 1.82 -5.64 -3.82
C ASN A 153 3.28 -5.93 -3.38
N VAL A 154 3.56 -5.92 -2.08
CA VAL A 154 4.92 -6.13 -1.53
C VAL A 154 5.36 -7.56 -1.76
N THR A 155 4.54 -8.52 -1.36
CA THR A 155 4.81 -9.96 -1.53
C THR A 155 4.94 -10.33 -3.01
N THR A 156 4.06 -9.80 -3.86
CA THR A 156 4.12 -10.04 -5.31
C THR A 156 5.46 -9.60 -5.89
N ILE A 157 5.93 -8.41 -5.56
CA ILE A 157 7.21 -7.87 -6.01
C ILE A 157 8.40 -8.66 -5.43
N LEU A 158 8.35 -8.99 -4.14
CA LEU A 158 9.39 -9.80 -3.49
C LEU A 158 9.63 -11.13 -4.20
N LEU A 159 8.56 -11.75 -4.70
CA LEU A 159 8.59 -13.07 -5.31
C LEU A 159 8.95 -13.05 -6.81
N LEU A 160 8.47 -12.08 -7.56
CA LEU A 160 8.68 -12.02 -9.01
C LEU A 160 9.98 -11.33 -9.41
N THR A 161 10.34 -10.23 -8.74
CA THR A 161 11.47 -9.38 -9.16
C THR A 161 12.81 -10.12 -9.27
N PRO A 162 13.21 -11.04 -8.36
CA PRO A 162 14.46 -11.77 -8.50
C PRO A 162 14.54 -12.57 -9.81
N VAL A 163 13.45 -13.26 -10.16
CA VAL A 163 13.37 -14.07 -11.40
C VAL A 163 13.36 -13.18 -12.63
N THR A 164 12.66 -12.05 -12.57
CA THR A 164 12.63 -11.05 -13.64
C THR A 164 14.01 -10.45 -13.92
N ILE A 165 14.80 -10.18 -12.87
CA ILE A 165 16.19 -9.74 -13.02
C ILE A 165 17.01 -10.81 -13.74
N GLU A 166 16.91 -12.07 -13.33
CA GLU A 166 17.64 -13.15 -13.96
C GLU A 166 17.28 -13.29 -15.44
N ILE A 167 15.98 -13.25 -15.77
CA ILE A 167 15.49 -13.28 -17.16
C ILE A 167 16.08 -12.10 -17.96
N ALA A 168 16.07 -10.88 -17.39
CA ALA A 168 16.62 -9.69 -18.05
C ALA A 168 18.11 -9.83 -18.36
N LEU A 169 18.89 -10.36 -17.41
CA LEU A 169 20.33 -10.59 -17.57
C LEU A 169 20.64 -11.60 -18.68
N ILE A 170 19.88 -12.69 -18.71
CA ILE A 170 20.06 -13.71 -19.74
C ILE A 170 19.66 -13.14 -21.13
N LEU A 171 18.62 -12.31 -21.19
CA LEU A 171 18.22 -11.60 -22.41
C LEU A 171 19.17 -10.46 -22.80
N ARG A 172 20.16 -10.14 -21.95
CA ARG A 172 21.12 -9.02 -22.15
C ARG A 172 20.43 -7.68 -22.34
N ILE A 173 19.33 -7.47 -21.61
CA ILE A 173 18.63 -6.19 -21.52
C ILE A 173 18.85 -5.57 -20.15
N THR A 174 18.61 -4.28 -20.04
CA THR A 174 18.65 -3.61 -18.75
C THR A 174 17.50 -4.12 -17.87
N PRO A 175 17.74 -4.66 -16.66
CA PRO A 175 16.69 -5.18 -15.80
C PRO A 175 15.58 -4.15 -15.51
N TRP A 176 15.90 -2.87 -15.49
CA TRP A 176 14.93 -1.79 -15.32
C TRP A 176 13.77 -1.82 -16.31
N ALA A 177 14.02 -2.29 -17.55
CA ALA A 177 12.99 -2.38 -18.58
C ALA A 177 11.88 -3.40 -18.26
N LEU A 178 12.10 -4.31 -17.31
CA LEU A 178 11.10 -5.25 -16.80
C LEU A 178 10.66 -4.90 -15.37
N ILE A 179 11.58 -4.46 -14.50
CA ILE A 179 11.30 -4.17 -13.09
C ILE A 179 10.36 -2.97 -12.93
N PHE A 180 10.57 -1.86 -13.65
CA PHE A 180 9.67 -0.70 -13.55
C PHE A 180 8.23 -1.03 -13.95
N PRO A 181 8.00 -1.70 -15.11
CA PRO A 181 6.66 -2.19 -15.45
C PRO A 181 6.03 -3.07 -14.38
N GLU A 182 6.78 -3.99 -13.75
CA GLU A 182 6.29 -4.84 -12.66
C GLU A 182 5.89 -4.05 -11.43
N ILE A 183 6.76 -3.15 -10.94
CA ILE A 183 6.48 -2.32 -9.76
C ILE A 183 5.18 -1.53 -9.97
N MET A 184 5.07 -0.82 -11.10
CA MET A 184 3.90 0.01 -11.39
C MET A 184 2.63 -0.84 -11.58
N ALA A 185 2.76 -2.00 -12.24
CA ALA A 185 1.65 -2.93 -12.44
C ALA A 185 1.20 -3.58 -11.12
N SER A 186 2.12 -3.82 -10.19
CA SER A 186 1.79 -4.34 -8.85
C SER A 186 0.92 -3.35 -8.08
N ASN A 187 1.32 -2.09 -7.99
CA ASN A 187 0.55 -1.08 -7.27
C ASN A 187 -0.83 -0.83 -7.93
N ILE A 188 -0.87 -0.76 -9.28
CA ILE A 188 -2.13 -0.59 -10.01
C ILE A 188 -3.05 -1.82 -9.84
N GLY A 189 -2.49 -3.02 -9.86
CA GLY A 189 -3.24 -4.25 -9.63
C GLY A 189 -3.78 -4.35 -8.20
N GLY A 190 -2.95 -3.99 -7.23
CA GLY A 190 -3.32 -3.94 -5.81
C GLY A 190 -4.51 -3.04 -5.54
N THR A 191 -4.59 -1.90 -6.22
CA THR A 191 -5.73 -0.97 -6.10
C THR A 191 -7.08 -1.59 -6.47
N ALA A 192 -7.09 -2.64 -7.30
CA ALA A 192 -8.34 -3.23 -7.82
C ALA A 192 -9.20 -3.93 -6.78
N THR A 193 -8.65 -4.34 -5.64
CA THR A 193 -9.35 -5.15 -4.64
C THR A 193 -9.08 -4.67 -3.22
N LEU A 194 -9.91 -5.12 -2.30
CA LEU A 194 -9.78 -4.85 -0.87
C LEU A 194 -8.42 -5.33 -0.29
N ILE A 195 -7.93 -6.47 -0.76
CA ILE A 195 -6.77 -7.16 -0.18
C ILE A 195 -5.47 -6.91 -0.94
N GLY A 196 -5.52 -6.26 -2.10
CA GLY A 196 -4.37 -6.14 -3.00
C GLY A 196 -3.35 -5.07 -2.59
N ASP A 197 -3.76 -4.10 -1.77
CA ASP A 197 -2.85 -3.10 -1.17
C ASP A 197 -3.29 -2.79 0.27
N PRO A 198 -2.38 -2.66 1.24
CA PRO A 198 -2.72 -2.33 2.63
C PRO A 198 -3.60 -1.09 2.82
N PRO A 199 -3.43 0.03 2.10
CA PRO A 199 -4.38 1.15 2.15
C PRO A 199 -5.84 0.74 1.94
N ASN A 200 -6.11 -0.16 1.00
CA ASN A 200 -7.46 -0.63 0.72
C ASN A 200 -8.04 -1.45 1.88
N ILE A 201 -7.20 -2.25 2.55
CA ILE A 201 -7.60 -3.00 3.74
C ILE A 201 -8.01 -2.03 4.86
N LEU A 202 -7.22 -0.97 5.08
CA LEU A 202 -7.50 0.07 6.07
C LEU A 202 -8.84 0.78 5.77
N ILE A 203 -9.01 1.22 4.52
CA ILE A 203 -10.22 1.89 4.05
C ILE A 203 -11.43 0.96 4.19
N GLY A 204 -11.32 -0.28 3.74
CA GLY A 204 -12.41 -1.25 3.80
C GLY A 204 -12.85 -1.57 5.22
N SER A 205 -11.89 -1.74 6.16
CA SER A 205 -12.19 -1.99 7.57
C SER A 205 -12.93 -0.81 8.21
N SER A 206 -12.46 0.43 7.98
CA SER A 206 -13.07 1.63 8.56
C SER A 206 -14.40 2.02 7.91
N SER A 207 -14.52 1.85 6.60
CA SER A 207 -15.72 2.25 5.85
C SER A 207 -16.83 1.21 5.85
N GLY A 208 -16.52 -0.05 6.19
CA GLY A 208 -17.42 -1.19 6.02
C GLY A 208 -17.65 -1.58 4.55
N LEU A 209 -16.84 -1.07 3.61
CA LEU A 209 -16.97 -1.39 2.19
C LEU A 209 -16.51 -2.80 1.89
N SER A 210 -17.35 -3.55 1.18
CA SER A 210 -17.11 -4.97 0.89
C SER A 210 -16.04 -5.18 -0.19
N PHE A 211 -15.48 -6.40 -0.25
CA PHE A 211 -14.57 -6.83 -1.32
C PHE A 211 -15.20 -6.59 -2.71
N ASN A 212 -16.48 -6.87 -2.84
CA ASN A 212 -17.23 -6.63 -4.08
C ASN A 212 -17.28 -5.14 -4.42
N ALA A 213 -17.48 -4.28 -3.43
CA ALA A 213 -17.49 -2.84 -3.63
C ALA A 213 -16.15 -2.34 -4.19
N PHE A 214 -15.02 -2.79 -3.64
CA PHE A 214 -13.69 -2.49 -4.19
C PHE A 214 -13.54 -3.00 -5.62
N LEU A 215 -13.79 -4.27 -5.86
CA LEU A 215 -13.60 -4.88 -7.18
C LEU A 215 -14.43 -4.19 -8.28
N PHE A 216 -15.71 -3.88 -8.01
CA PHE A 216 -16.59 -3.28 -9.01
C PHE A 216 -16.39 -1.76 -9.16
N ASN A 217 -15.88 -1.08 -8.16
CA ASN A 217 -15.62 0.38 -8.25
C ASN A 217 -14.18 0.70 -8.65
N LEU A 218 -13.18 0.00 -8.12
CA LEU A 218 -11.77 0.28 -8.42
C LEU A 218 -11.21 -0.63 -9.53
N GLY A 219 -11.72 -1.84 -9.70
CA GLY A 219 -11.27 -2.76 -10.76
C GLY A 219 -11.29 -2.16 -12.17
N PRO A 220 -12.39 -1.51 -12.61
CA PRO A 220 -12.45 -0.90 -13.94
C PRO A 220 -11.39 0.18 -14.16
N ILE A 221 -11.19 1.07 -13.20
CA ILE A 221 -10.18 2.13 -13.33
C ILE A 221 -8.75 1.57 -13.22
N ALA A 222 -8.51 0.55 -12.40
CA ALA A 222 -7.23 -0.15 -12.36
C ALA A 222 -6.90 -0.80 -13.72
N LEU A 223 -7.89 -1.40 -14.39
CA LEU A 223 -7.71 -1.94 -15.74
C LEU A 223 -7.39 -0.85 -16.77
N ILE A 224 -8.12 0.27 -16.76
CA ILE A 224 -7.87 1.41 -17.66
C ILE A 224 -6.45 1.95 -17.43
N THR A 225 -6.05 2.10 -16.17
CA THR A 225 -4.72 2.59 -15.80
C THR A 225 -3.62 1.60 -16.18
N LEU A 226 -3.86 0.29 -16.05
CA LEU A 226 -2.92 -0.74 -16.50
C LEU A 226 -2.72 -0.69 -18.02
N LEU A 227 -3.77 -0.48 -18.80
CA LEU A 227 -3.66 -0.32 -20.26
C LEU A 227 -2.88 0.95 -20.62
N ALA A 228 -3.11 2.06 -19.92
CA ALA A 228 -2.31 3.27 -20.09
C ALA A 228 -0.84 3.04 -19.72
N LEU A 229 -0.58 2.32 -18.61
CA LEU A 229 0.78 1.94 -18.19
C LEU A 229 1.50 1.13 -19.28
N ILE A 230 0.84 0.15 -19.90
CA ILE A 230 1.42 -0.64 -21.00
C ILE A 230 1.90 0.30 -22.11
N GLY A 231 1.08 1.26 -22.54
CA GLY A 231 1.47 2.23 -23.55
C GLY A 231 2.66 3.11 -23.13
N MET A 232 2.65 3.59 -21.89
CA MET A 232 3.74 4.42 -21.33
C MET A 232 5.06 3.64 -21.25
N MET A 233 5.04 2.39 -20.80
CA MET A 233 6.25 1.56 -20.69
C MET A 233 6.87 1.29 -22.06
N TYR A 234 6.05 1.09 -23.10
CA TYR A 234 6.57 1.02 -24.47
C TYR A 234 7.29 2.30 -24.87
N PHE A 235 6.74 3.45 -24.54
CA PHE A 235 7.37 4.74 -24.83
C PHE A 235 8.71 4.90 -24.11
N PHE A 236 8.79 4.60 -22.81
CA PHE A 236 10.02 4.76 -22.02
C PHE A 236 11.13 3.78 -22.41
N PHE A 237 10.78 2.53 -22.72
CA PHE A 237 11.75 1.44 -22.93
C PHE A 237 11.77 0.87 -24.35
N SER A 238 11.23 1.59 -25.34
CA SER A 238 11.14 1.11 -26.74
C SER A 238 12.48 0.68 -27.33
N LYS A 239 13.59 1.33 -26.93
CA LYS A 239 14.94 0.96 -27.38
C LYS A 239 15.37 -0.40 -26.82
N GLU A 240 15.03 -0.70 -25.58
CA GLU A 240 15.33 -2.00 -24.94
C GLU A 240 14.47 -3.10 -25.58
N TYR A 241 13.18 -2.86 -25.78
CA TYR A 241 12.25 -3.83 -26.35
C TYR A 241 12.54 -4.17 -27.81
N LYS A 242 13.21 -3.28 -28.53
CA LYS A 242 13.65 -3.51 -29.94
C LYS A 242 15.01 -4.21 -30.04
N LYS A 243 15.71 -4.44 -28.92
CA LYS A 243 16.95 -5.22 -28.94
C LYS A 243 16.67 -6.63 -29.44
N ASN A 244 17.53 -7.10 -30.33
CA ASN A 244 17.33 -8.29 -31.16
C ASN A 244 16.87 -9.52 -30.37
N LYS A 245 15.97 -10.28 -31.00
CA LYS A 245 15.59 -11.64 -30.60
C LYS A 245 16.85 -12.48 -30.42
N ASN A 246 17.09 -12.91 -29.18
CA ASN A 246 18.24 -13.73 -28.87
C ASN A 246 18.07 -15.09 -29.53
N ASN A 247 19.02 -15.52 -30.37
CA ASN A 247 18.98 -16.82 -31.07
C ASN A 247 19.03 -18.04 -30.13
N ASN A 248 19.31 -17.81 -28.84
CA ASN A 248 19.47 -18.87 -27.83
C ASN A 248 18.20 -19.12 -26.98
N VAL A 249 17.04 -18.62 -27.40
CA VAL A 249 15.76 -18.83 -26.70
C VAL A 249 15.49 -20.29 -26.30
N PRO A 250 15.74 -21.31 -27.17
CA PRO A 250 15.47 -22.71 -26.82
C PRO A 250 16.34 -23.25 -25.69
N GLU A 251 17.61 -22.84 -25.65
CA GLU A 251 18.56 -23.30 -24.62
C GLU A 251 18.24 -22.68 -23.26
N LEU A 252 17.91 -21.40 -23.27
CA LEU A 252 17.46 -20.68 -22.11
C LEU A 252 16.16 -21.26 -21.52
N LEU A 253 15.17 -21.53 -22.37
CA LEU A 253 13.94 -22.20 -21.95
C LEU A 253 14.19 -23.55 -21.28
N LYS A 254 15.14 -24.34 -21.80
CA LYS A 254 15.52 -25.63 -21.18
C LYS A 254 16.15 -25.43 -19.82
N ARG A 255 16.97 -24.39 -19.63
CA ARG A 255 17.60 -24.07 -18.35
C ARG A 255 16.54 -23.61 -17.33
N LEU A 256 15.75 -22.59 -17.66
CA LEU A 256 14.70 -22.05 -16.79
C LEU A 256 13.65 -23.11 -16.42
N LYS A 257 13.29 -23.99 -17.36
CA LYS A 257 12.38 -25.12 -17.11
C LYS A 257 12.92 -26.13 -16.08
N ARG A 258 14.23 -26.28 -15.97
CA ARG A 258 14.85 -27.15 -14.97
C ARG A 258 14.95 -26.49 -13.61
N GLU A 259 15.24 -25.20 -13.58
CA GLU A 259 15.43 -24.40 -12.37
C GLU A 259 14.09 -23.99 -11.74
N TYR A 260 13.13 -23.56 -12.56
CA TYR A 260 11.83 -23.05 -12.12
C TYR A 260 10.70 -24.05 -12.42
N LYS A 261 10.66 -25.08 -11.65
CA LYS A 261 9.60 -26.10 -11.67
C LYS A 261 8.77 -26.00 -10.39
N ILE A 262 7.55 -26.47 -10.46
CA ILE A 262 6.75 -26.68 -9.25
C ILE A 262 7.39 -27.81 -8.46
N GLU A 263 7.82 -27.52 -7.24
CA GLU A 263 8.52 -28.46 -6.38
C GLU A 263 7.54 -29.47 -5.77
N ASN A 264 6.38 -29.00 -5.33
CA ASN A 264 5.34 -29.83 -4.72
C ASN A 264 3.97 -29.52 -5.32
N GLN A 265 3.56 -30.32 -6.31
CA GLN A 265 2.27 -30.16 -6.99
C GLN A 265 1.08 -30.43 -6.06
N ALA A 266 1.20 -31.35 -5.11
CA ALA A 266 0.13 -31.64 -4.17
C ALA A 266 -0.12 -30.45 -3.24
N LEU A 267 0.95 -29.88 -2.70
CA LEU A 267 0.87 -28.68 -1.87
C LEU A 267 0.32 -27.49 -2.66
N LEU A 268 0.75 -27.27 -3.90
CA LEU A 268 0.21 -26.22 -4.74
C LEU A 268 -1.29 -26.38 -4.95
N ASN A 269 -1.77 -27.58 -5.23
CA ASN A 269 -3.20 -27.84 -5.39
C ASN A 269 -3.98 -27.50 -4.10
N GLN A 270 -3.44 -27.86 -2.93
CA GLN A 270 -4.02 -27.50 -1.64
C GLN A 270 -4.08 -25.98 -1.46
N CYS A 271 -2.98 -25.27 -1.75
CA CYS A 271 -2.94 -23.79 -1.69
C CYS A 271 -3.98 -23.17 -2.62
N LEU A 272 -4.09 -23.61 -3.86
CA LEU A 272 -5.04 -23.05 -4.82
C LEU A 272 -6.50 -23.32 -4.44
N ILE A 273 -6.81 -24.50 -3.87
CA ILE A 273 -8.15 -24.82 -3.37
C ILE A 273 -8.51 -23.93 -2.19
N VAL A 274 -7.59 -23.80 -1.22
CA VAL A 274 -7.83 -22.95 -0.04
C VAL A 274 -7.91 -21.46 -0.42
N LEU A 275 -7.00 -20.98 -1.29
CA LEU A 275 -7.07 -19.61 -1.77
C LEU A 275 -8.38 -19.35 -2.52
N GLY A 276 -8.81 -20.27 -3.40
CA GLY A 276 -10.11 -20.18 -4.06
C GLY A 276 -11.28 -20.15 -3.07
N PHE A 277 -11.22 -20.97 -2.01
CA PHE A 277 -12.22 -20.94 -0.92
C PHE A 277 -12.22 -19.58 -0.19
N VAL A 278 -11.06 -19.03 0.16
CA VAL A 278 -10.95 -17.72 0.80
C VAL A 278 -11.50 -16.61 -0.09
N ILE A 279 -11.19 -16.65 -1.39
CA ILE A 279 -11.73 -15.69 -2.37
C ILE A 279 -13.26 -15.79 -2.42
N VAL A 280 -13.83 -16.99 -2.44
CA VAL A 280 -15.29 -17.16 -2.39
C VAL A 280 -15.86 -16.57 -1.11
N LEU A 281 -15.21 -16.78 0.04
CA LEU A 281 -15.64 -16.15 1.29
C LEU A 281 -15.54 -14.61 1.23
N PHE A 282 -14.52 -14.05 0.57
CA PHE A 282 -14.45 -12.60 0.33
C PHE A 282 -15.57 -12.07 -0.56
N PHE A 283 -16.04 -12.85 -1.52
CA PHE A 283 -17.24 -12.48 -2.30
C PHE A 283 -18.52 -12.52 -1.49
N LEU A 284 -18.62 -13.43 -0.51
CA LEU A 284 -19.82 -13.68 0.30
C LEU A 284 -19.79 -13.00 1.68
N HIS A 285 -18.67 -12.34 2.06
CA HIS A 285 -18.48 -11.88 3.42
C HIS A 285 -19.54 -10.87 3.88
N ASP A 286 -19.99 -10.00 3.00
CA ASP A 286 -21.02 -9.01 3.27
C ASP A 286 -22.38 -9.67 3.55
N GLU A 287 -22.77 -10.65 2.73
CA GLU A 287 -24.01 -11.43 2.92
C GLU A 287 -23.96 -12.29 4.19
N LEU A 288 -22.79 -12.82 4.52
CA LEU A 288 -22.55 -13.61 5.72
C LEU A 288 -22.35 -12.76 6.99
N LYS A 289 -22.27 -11.43 6.85
CA LYS A 289 -21.92 -10.49 7.93
C LYS A 289 -20.64 -10.91 8.65
N MET A 290 -19.65 -11.33 7.89
CA MET A 290 -18.39 -11.87 8.35
C MET A 290 -17.25 -10.90 8.02
N GLU A 291 -16.42 -10.59 9.00
CA GLU A 291 -15.22 -9.78 8.74
C GLU A 291 -14.26 -10.50 7.79
N PRO A 292 -13.63 -9.78 6.83
CA PRO A 292 -12.65 -10.38 5.90
C PRO A 292 -11.49 -11.11 6.60
N SER A 293 -11.08 -10.64 7.77
CA SER A 293 -10.06 -11.28 8.59
C SER A 293 -10.41 -12.72 8.98
N ILE A 294 -11.70 -12.99 9.27
CA ILE A 294 -12.18 -14.33 9.63
C ILE A 294 -12.01 -15.28 8.45
N ALA A 295 -12.31 -14.84 7.22
CA ALA A 295 -12.11 -15.63 6.02
C ALA A 295 -10.63 -15.98 5.80
N ALA A 296 -9.74 -15.00 5.90
CA ALA A 296 -8.31 -15.18 5.72
C ALA A 296 -7.71 -16.10 6.79
N MET A 297 -8.02 -15.88 8.07
CA MET A 297 -7.55 -16.71 9.19
C MET A 297 -8.07 -18.14 9.11
N THR A 298 -9.34 -18.33 8.72
CA THR A 298 -9.92 -19.66 8.51
C THR A 298 -9.19 -20.39 7.38
N GLY A 299 -8.92 -19.72 6.27
CA GLY A 299 -8.14 -20.29 5.16
C GLY A 299 -6.72 -20.65 5.59
N ALA A 300 -6.04 -19.76 6.30
CA ALA A 300 -4.69 -20.02 6.83
C ALA A 300 -4.67 -21.25 7.75
N MET A 301 -5.61 -21.33 8.69
CA MET A 301 -5.76 -22.47 9.59
C MET A 301 -5.99 -23.78 8.82
N ILE A 302 -6.93 -23.80 7.87
CA ILE A 302 -7.22 -24.97 7.05
C ILE A 302 -5.95 -25.38 6.29
N LEU A 303 -5.25 -24.43 5.66
CA LEU A 303 -4.06 -24.70 4.88
C LEU A 303 -2.92 -25.27 5.76
N LEU A 304 -2.69 -24.72 6.96
CA LEU A 304 -1.72 -25.23 7.91
C LEU A 304 -2.02 -26.68 8.31
N LEU A 305 -3.29 -27.02 8.55
CA LEU A 305 -3.70 -28.38 8.92
C LEU A 305 -3.49 -29.39 7.78
N ILE A 306 -3.87 -29.06 6.55
CA ILE A 306 -3.79 -29.99 5.42
C ILE A 306 -2.38 -30.10 4.83
N SER A 307 -1.60 -29.02 4.86
CA SER A 307 -0.22 -29.00 4.36
C SER A 307 0.76 -29.67 5.31
N ARG A 308 0.39 -29.80 6.60
CA ARG A 308 1.24 -30.32 7.68
C ARG A 308 2.59 -29.59 7.80
N THR A 309 2.63 -28.32 7.43
CA THR A 309 3.80 -27.47 7.61
C THR A 309 3.99 -27.15 9.09
N HIS A 310 5.25 -27.03 9.52
CA HIS A 310 5.56 -26.69 10.90
C HIS A 310 5.11 -25.24 11.18
N ILE A 311 4.27 -25.07 12.21
CA ILE A 311 3.70 -23.77 12.57
C ILE A 311 4.81 -22.73 12.89
N GLY A 312 5.91 -23.15 13.54
CA GLY A 312 7.03 -22.28 13.85
C GLY A 312 7.65 -21.66 12.59
N GLU A 313 7.94 -22.50 11.57
CA GLU A 313 8.49 -22.04 10.29
C GLU A 313 7.54 -21.06 9.58
N MET A 314 6.23 -21.31 9.65
CA MET A 314 5.25 -20.42 9.02
C MET A 314 5.08 -19.11 9.75
N LEU A 315 5.16 -19.11 11.09
CA LEU A 315 5.13 -17.87 11.88
C LEU A 315 6.41 -17.05 11.67
N ASP A 316 7.56 -17.67 11.43
CA ASP A 316 8.80 -16.98 11.08
C ASP A 316 8.73 -16.28 9.70
N GLU A 317 7.89 -16.77 8.80
CA GLU A 317 7.64 -16.16 7.49
C GLU A 317 6.61 -15.01 7.53
N VAL A 318 5.89 -14.84 8.65
CA VAL A 318 4.99 -13.68 8.83
C VAL A 318 5.83 -12.41 9.02
N GLU A 319 5.49 -11.37 8.29
CA GLU A 319 6.15 -10.08 8.40
C GLU A 319 5.76 -9.33 9.69
N TRP A 320 6.19 -9.84 10.85
CA TRP A 320 5.94 -9.23 12.15
C TRP A 320 6.25 -7.73 12.22
N PRO A 321 7.36 -7.23 11.60
CA PRO A 321 7.63 -5.79 11.57
C PRO A 321 6.48 -5.00 10.95
N THR A 322 5.83 -5.51 9.92
CA THR A 322 4.69 -4.87 9.26
C THR A 322 3.45 -4.87 10.17
N LEU A 323 3.12 -5.99 10.81
CA LEU A 323 1.98 -6.06 11.74
C LEU A 323 2.16 -5.15 12.95
N VAL A 324 3.35 -5.15 13.56
CA VAL A 324 3.69 -4.25 14.67
C VAL A 324 3.63 -2.78 14.22
N PHE A 325 4.11 -2.48 13.01
CA PHE A 325 4.02 -1.14 12.44
C PHE A 325 2.56 -0.65 12.39
N PHE A 326 1.64 -1.47 11.89
CA PHE A 326 0.21 -1.13 11.82
C PHE A 326 -0.39 -0.87 13.21
N MET A 327 -0.15 -1.79 14.16
CA MET A 327 -0.68 -1.62 15.52
C MET A 327 -0.19 -0.31 16.16
N MET A 328 1.09 0.01 16.03
CA MET A 328 1.65 1.26 16.60
C MET A 328 1.16 2.50 15.85
N LEU A 329 0.98 2.41 14.54
CA LEU A 329 0.43 3.48 13.73
C LEU A 329 -1.01 3.82 14.12
N PHE A 330 -1.86 2.82 14.34
CA PHE A 330 -3.23 3.01 14.83
C PHE A 330 -3.27 3.76 16.17
N ILE A 331 -2.37 3.45 17.09
CA ILE A 331 -2.26 4.17 18.37
C ILE A 331 -1.92 5.65 18.15
N ILE A 332 -0.98 5.96 17.25
CA ILE A 332 -0.56 7.33 16.96
C ILE A 332 -1.70 8.12 16.29
N VAL A 333 -2.37 7.51 15.32
CA VAL A 333 -3.49 8.13 14.61
C VAL A 333 -4.69 8.32 15.54
N GLY A 334 -5.03 7.31 16.34
CA GLY A 334 -6.10 7.40 17.34
C GLY A 334 -5.84 8.49 18.39
N ALA A 335 -4.56 8.70 18.76
CA ALA A 335 -4.21 9.84 19.63
C ALA A 335 -4.44 11.19 18.93
N ALA A 336 -4.07 11.31 17.67
CA ALA A 336 -4.28 12.53 16.87
C ALA A 336 -5.79 12.83 16.67
N GLU A 337 -6.56 11.80 16.42
CA GLU A 337 -8.02 11.88 16.25
C GLU A 337 -8.70 12.32 17.55
N LYS A 338 -8.44 11.62 18.64
CA LYS A 338 -9.05 11.89 19.97
C LYS A 338 -8.77 13.31 20.46
N ASN A 339 -7.63 13.88 20.09
CA ASN A 339 -7.22 15.22 20.53
C ASN A 339 -7.54 16.33 19.51
N GLY A 340 -8.41 16.07 18.51
CA GLY A 340 -8.96 17.10 17.63
C GLY A 340 -8.06 17.55 16.49
N LEU A 341 -6.90 16.93 16.27
CA LEU A 341 -6.03 17.24 15.14
C LEU A 341 -6.69 16.91 13.80
N ILE A 342 -7.38 15.78 13.74
CA ILE A 342 -8.02 15.28 12.52
C ILE A 342 -9.17 16.21 12.07
N PRO A 343 -10.13 16.59 12.92
CA PRO A 343 -11.12 17.62 12.57
C PRO A 343 -10.52 18.92 12.07
N ALA A 344 -9.40 19.36 12.66
CA ALA A 344 -8.71 20.57 12.22
C ALA A 344 -8.16 20.46 10.78
N ILE A 345 -7.57 19.31 10.45
CA ILE A 345 -7.10 19.04 9.07
C ILE A 345 -8.29 18.97 8.10
N ALA A 346 -9.35 18.29 8.49
CA ALA A 346 -10.56 18.16 7.66
C ALA A 346 -11.21 19.53 7.38
N GLU A 347 -11.26 20.43 8.36
CA GLU A 347 -11.81 21.77 8.19
C GLU A 347 -11.02 22.59 7.14
N ILE A 348 -9.71 22.41 7.04
CA ILE A 348 -8.91 23.03 5.97
C ILE A 348 -9.38 22.55 4.60
N VAL A 349 -9.64 21.25 4.45
CA VAL A 349 -10.18 20.69 3.20
C VAL A 349 -11.55 21.27 2.89
N VAL A 350 -12.42 21.39 3.90
CA VAL A 350 -13.75 22.02 3.79
C VAL A 350 -13.65 23.48 3.32
N GLN A 351 -12.73 24.25 3.90
CA GLN A 351 -12.53 25.65 3.51
C GLN A 351 -12.02 25.80 2.07
N ILE A 352 -11.06 24.96 1.67
CA ILE A 352 -10.49 24.99 0.31
C ILE A 352 -11.52 24.53 -0.73
N SER A 353 -12.32 23.50 -0.40
CA SER A 353 -13.35 22.95 -1.30
C SER A 353 -14.62 23.81 -1.39
N GLY A 354 -14.83 24.72 -0.44
CA GLY A 354 -16.06 25.50 -0.33
C GLY A 354 -17.31 24.65 -0.09
N LYS A 355 -17.18 23.44 0.44
CA LYS A 355 -18.23 22.44 0.61
C LYS A 355 -18.83 21.93 -0.71
N ASP A 356 -18.14 22.13 -1.83
CA ASP A 356 -18.56 21.59 -3.13
C ASP A 356 -18.11 20.15 -3.26
N PRO A 357 -19.01 19.16 -3.51
CA PRO A 357 -18.67 17.75 -3.63
C PRO A 357 -17.59 17.49 -4.70
N THR A 358 -17.72 18.09 -5.88
CA THR A 358 -16.78 17.90 -7.00
C THR A 358 -15.38 18.37 -6.64
N SER A 359 -15.27 19.56 -6.07
CA SER A 359 -13.99 20.12 -5.61
C SER A 359 -13.39 19.27 -4.51
N THR A 360 -14.21 18.74 -3.58
CA THR A 360 -13.75 17.86 -2.49
C THR A 360 -13.16 16.56 -3.03
N ILE A 361 -13.82 15.92 -3.98
CA ILE A 361 -13.33 14.69 -4.66
C ILE A 361 -11.94 14.95 -5.27
N VAL A 362 -11.81 16.02 -6.06
CA VAL A 362 -10.54 16.37 -6.72
C VAL A 362 -9.45 16.64 -5.70
N ILE A 363 -9.75 17.42 -4.66
CA ILE A 363 -8.80 17.78 -3.60
C ILE A 363 -8.33 16.50 -2.89
N VAL A 364 -9.23 15.61 -2.49
CA VAL A 364 -8.88 14.37 -1.78
C VAL A 364 -8.00 13.49 -2.66
N ILE A 365 -8.33 13.26 -3.94
CA ILE A 365 -7.50 12.46 -4.86
C ILE A 365 -6.09 13.05 -4.96
N TRP A 366 -5.98 14.36 -5.23
CA TRP A 366 -4.69 14.98 -5.53
C TRP A 366 -3.84 15.18 -4.29
N ILE A 367 -4.42 15.55 -3.15
CA ILE A 367 -3.69 15.63 -1.89
C ILE A 367 -3.20 14.23 -1.52
N SER A 368 -4.06 13.21 -1.62
CA SER A 368 -3.67 11.82 -1.33
C SER A 368 -2.54 11.35 -2.23
N GLY A 369 -2.60 11.64 -3.53
CA GLY A 369 -1.56 11.25 -4.47
C GLY A 369 -0.24 11.97 -4.24
N ILE A 370 -0.26 13.27 -3.97
CA ILE A 370 0.95 14.05 -3.70
C ILE A 370 1.59 13.62 -2.37
N MET A 371 0.79 13.44 -1.34
CA MET A 371 1.30 13.04 -0.03
C MET A 371 1.82 11.60 -0.04
N SER A 372 1.12 10.68 -0.70
CA SER A 372 1.58 9.31 -0.90
C SER A 372 2.88 9.21 -1.72
N ALA A 373 3.14 10.16 -2.61
CA ALA A 373 4.42 10.25 -3.31
C ALA A 373 5.60 10.66 -2.39
N ILE A 374 5.34 11.29 -1.26
CA ILE A 374 6.34 11.82 -0.33
C ILE A 374 6.49 10.90 0.89
N VAL A 375 5.38 10.38 1.39
CA VAL A 375 5.28 9.49 2.54
C VAL A 375 4.70 8.16 2.04
N ASP A 376 5.10 7.04 2.60
CA ASP A 376 4.53 5.71 2.29
C ASP A 376 2.99 5.77 2.31
N ASN A 377 2.32 5.12 1.32
CA ASN A 377 0.87 5.16 1.17
C ASN A 377 0.11 4.65 2.41
N ILE A 378 0.68 3.73 3.16
CA ILE A 378 0.06 3.13 4.35
C ILE A 378 -0.14 4.15 5.48
N PRO A 379 0.92 4.79 6.06
CA PRO A 379 0.74 5.74 7.15
C PRO A 379 -0.09 6.94 6.73
N PHE A 380 0.03 7.39 5.48
CA PHE A 380 -0.78 8.47 4.97
C PHE A 380 -2.27 8.10 4.98
N THR A 381 -2.63 6.94 4.41
CA THR A 381 -4.03 6.48 4.36
C THR A 381 -4.62 6.34 5.75
N ALA A 382 -3.90 5.72 6.70
CA ALA A 382 -4.36 5.60 8.07
C ALA A 382 -4.75 6.95 8.70
N SER A 383 -3.97 8.01 8.44
CA SER A 383 -4.28 9.35 8.96
C SER A 383 -5.42 10.05 8.22
N MET A 384 -5.63 9.71 6.95
CA MET A 384 -6.69 10.33 6.14
C MET A 384 -8.06 9.68 6.34
N ILE A 385 -8.12 8.45 6.84
CA ILE A 385 -9.38 7.76 7.13
C ILE A 385 -10.30 8.61 8.00
N PRO A 386 -9.92 9.07 9.21
CA PRO A 386 -10.79 9.88 10.03
C PRO A 386 -11.09 11.25 9.42
N VAL A 387 -10.20 11.79 8.56
CA VAL A 387 -10.47 13.02 7.78
C VAL A 387 -11.60 12.78 6.79
N VAL A 388 -11.56 11.67 6.05
CA VAL A 388 -12.63 11.31 5.09
C VAL A 388 -13.94 11.03 5.81
N GLU A 389 -13.93 10.39 6.97
CA GLU A 389 -15.12 10.19 7.81
C GLU A 389 -15.76 11.52 8.19
N TYR A 390 -14.97 12.49 8.64
CA TYR A 390 -15.45 13.82 8.95
C TYR A 390 -16.02 14.52 7.70
N LEU A 391 -15.31 14.48 6.57
CA LEU A 391 -15.76 15.09 5.31
C LEU A 391 -17.10 14.52 4.83
N ASN A 392 -17.30 13.21 4.95
CA ASN A 392 -18.57 12.54 4.61
C ASN A 392 -19.75 13.05 5.46
N GLN A 393 -19.50 13.53 6.68
CA GLN A 393 -20.53 14.08 7.56
C GLN A 393 -20.87 15.53 7.26
N VAL A 394 -19.89 16.33 6.80
CA VAL A 394 -20.03 17.79 6.69
C VAL A 394 -20.24 18.31 5.26
N ILE A 395 -19.90 17.52 4.22
CA ILE A 395 -20.11 17.90 2.82
C ILE A 395 -21.54 17.50 2.39
N PRO A 396 -22.42 18.46 2.09
CA PRO A 396 -23.81 18.14 1.77
C PRO A 396 -23.94 17.49 0.39
N GLY A 397 -24.74 16.42 0.30
CA GLY A 397 -25.10 15.77 -0.96
C GLY A 397 -24.01 14.93 -1.63
N ILE A 398 -22.88 14.70 -0.95
CA ILE A 398 -21.85 13.78 -1.44
C ILE A 398 -22.27 12.31 -1.20
N ASP A 399 -21.98 11.42 -2.17
CA ASP A 399 -22.07 9.99 -1.92
C ASP A 399 -20.97 9.61 -0.92
N PRO A 400 -21.29 9.01 0.24
CA PRO A 400 -20.31 8.68 1.28
C PRO A 400 -19.16 7.79 0.77
N ASN A 401 -19.42 6.98 -0.27
CA ASN A 401 -18.41 6.06 -0.79
C ASN A 401 -17.38 6.73 -1.68
N ILE A 402 -17.72 7.85 -2.33
CA ILE A 402 -16.84 8.46 -3.33
C ILE A 402 -15.54 9.02 -2.74
N LEU A 403 -15.59 9.55 -1.52
CA LEU A 403 -14.37 10.04 -0.86
C LEU A 403 -13.46 8.89 -0.43
N TRP A 404 -14.00 7.72 -0.10
CA TRP A 404 -13.22 6.51 0.12
C TRP A 404 -12.50 6.06 -1.14
N TRP A 405 -13.19 6.07 -2.29
CA TRP A 405 -12.58 5.79 -3.59
C TRP A 405 -11.54 6.83 -3.97
N SER A 406 -11.79 8.09 -3.64
CA SER A 406 -10.85 9.19 -3.88
C SER A 406 -9.55 9.00 -3.08
N LEU A 407 -9.67 8.62 -1.80
CA LEU A 407 -8.54 8.32 -0.94
C LEU A 407 -7.75 7.11 -1.46
N ALA A 408 -8.43 5.99 -1.76
CA ALA A 408 -7.80 4.77 -2.26
C ALA A 408 -7.01 5.03 -3.55
N LEU A 409 -7.67 5.60 -4.57
CA LEU A 409 -7.04 5.89 -5.87
C LEU A 409 -5.89 6.88 -5.76
N GLY A 410 -6.05 7.92 -4.93
CA GLY A 410 -4.99 8.89 -4.67
C GLY A 410 -3.78 8.24 -3.99
N ALA A 411 -4.01 7.52 -2.90
CA ALA A 411 -2.94 6.90 -2.11
C ALA A 411 -2.17 5.84 -2.91
N ASP A 412 -2.87 4.92 -3.56
CA ASP A 412 -2.24 3.81 -4.27
C ASP A 412 -1.51 4.28 -5.54
N PHE A 413 -2.16 5.11 -6.37
CA PHE A 413 -1.54 5.57 -7.61
C PHE A 413 -0.48 6.65 -7.38
N GLY A 414 -0.64 7.48 -6.34
CA GLY A 414 0.39 8.41 -5.89
C GLY A 414 1.67 7.71 -5.48
N GLY A 415 1.55 6.54 -4.86
CA GLY A 415 2.67 5.66 -4.49
C GLY A 415 3.59 5.30 -5.65
N ASN A 416 3.10 5.30 -6.88
CA ASN A 416 3.91 5.07 -8.08
C ASN A 416 4.92 6.19 -8.39
N ALA A 417 4.75 7.39 -7.84
CA ALA A 417 5.54 8.55 -8.23
C ALA A 417 7.01 8.47 -7.80
N THR A 418 7.29 7.88 -6.64
CA THR A 418 8.63 7.83 -6.05
C THR A 418 8.97 6.44 -5.48
N ILE A 419 10.24 6.19 -5.21
CA ILE A 419 10.68 4.94 -4.54
C ILE A 419 10.03 4.81 -3.16
N ILE A 420 9.84 5.92 -2.46
CA ILE A 420 9.36 5.95 -1.06
C ILE A 420 7.83 5.85 -1.00
N GLY A 421 7.14 6.18 -2.11
CA GLY A 421 5.68 6.28 -2.14
C GLY A 421 4.91 4.97 -1.93
N ALA A 422 5.57 3.81 -2.09
CA ALA A 422 5.00 2.52 -1.76
C ALA A 422 6.08 1.55 -1.29
N SER A 423 5.75 0.69 -0.33
CA SER A 423 6.67 -0.31 0.22
C SER A 423 7.17 -1.30 -0.84
N SER A 424 6.34 -1.68 -1.82
CA SER A 424 6.71 -2.51 -2.97
C SER A 424 7.85 -1.90 -3.80
N ASN A 425 7.86 -0.58 -3.98
CA ASN A 425 8.92 0.14 -4.71
C ASN A 425 10.27 0.01 -4.00
N ILE A 426 10.27 0.18 -2.66
CA ILE A 426 11.48 0.06 -1.82
C ILE A 426 12.02 -1.37 -1.89
N VAL A 427 11.15 -2.36 -1.80
CA VAL A 427 11.53 -3.79 -1.87
C VAL A 427 12.15 -4.11 -3.23
N ALA A 428 11.52 -3.69 -4.33
CA ALA A 428 12.06 -3.89 -5.68
C ALA A 428 13.41 -3.20 -5.86
N ALA A 429 13.55 -1.95 -5.40
CA ALA A 429 14.81 -1.20 -5.46
C ALA A 429 15.91 -1.90 -4.66
N GLY A 430 15.60 -2.41 -3.47
CA GLY A 430 16.55 -3.16 -2.63
C GLY A 430 16.99 -4.48 -3.27
N ILE A 431 16.08 -5.22 -3.92
CA ILE A 431 16.41 -6.45 -4.66
C ILE A 431 17.31 -6.12 -5.87
N ALA A 432 16.97 -5.07 -6.62
CA ALA A 432 17.74 -4.63 -7.76
C ALA A 432 19.16 -4.19 -7.35
N GLU A 433 19.31 -3.46 -6.23
CA GLU A 433 20.58 -3.02 -5.68
C GLU A 433 21.47 -4.20 -5.28
N ARG A 434 20.93 -5.18 -4.54
CA ARG A 434 21.66 -6.41 -4.17
C ARG A 434 22.10 -7.22 -5.38
N SER A 435 21.37 -7.10 -6.49
CA SER A 435 21.71 -7.74 -7.77
C SER A 435 22.69 -6.90 -8.61
N GLY A 436 23.16 -5.75 -8.12
CA GLY A 436 24.11 -4.87 -8.81
C GLY A 436 23.48 -3.84 -9.75
N TYR A 437 22.16 -3.69 -9.72
CA TYR A 437 21.38 -2.80 -10.60
C TYR A 437 20.63 -1.74 -9.81
N ALA A 438 21.32 -0.99 -8.95
CA ALA A 438 20.72 0.04 -8.10
C ALA A 438 19.82 1.02 -8.88
N ILE A 439 18.60 1.21 -8.40
CA ILE A 439 17.64 2.19 -8.94
C ILE A 439 17.85 3.51 -8.19
N ARG A 440 18.31 4.55 -8.90
CA ARG A 440 18.47 5.87 -8.29
C ARG A 440 17.13 6.57 -8.15
N PHE A 441 16.95 7.31 -7.09
CA PHE A 441 15.71 8.09 -6.84
C PHE A 441 15.29 8.97 -8.03
N LYS A 442 16.27 9.67 -8.65
CA LYS A 442 16.03 10.50 -9.85
C LYS A 442 15.54 9.70 -11.07
N ASP A 443 16.03 8.48 -11.25
CA ASP A 443 15.66 7.65 -12.40
C ASP A 443 14.27 7.05 -12.18
N PHE A 444 13.91 6.73 -10.94
CA PHE A 444 12.56 6.31 -10.57
C PHE A 444 11.54 7.41 -10.86
N ILE A 445 11.77 8.65 -10.36
CA ILE A 445 10.85 9.78 -10.56
C ILE A 445 10.60 10.08 -12.05
N LYS A 446 11.60 9.96 -12.93
CA LYS A 446 11.43 10.19 -14.37
C LYS A 446 10.38 9.31 -15.01
N ILE A 447 10.17 8.10 -14.47
CA ILE A 447 9.20 7.13 -14.96
C ILE A 447 7.95 7.13 -14.09
N GLY A 448 8.14 7.11 -12.77
CA GLY A 448 7.06 6.98 -11.79
C GLY A 448 6.15 8.21 -11.74
N MET A 449 6.71 9.42 -11.72
CA MET A 449 5.91 10.64 -11.66
C MET A 449 4.95 10.80 -12.85
N PRO A 450 5.36 10.61 -14.12
CA PRO A 450 4.42 10.61 -15.23
C PRO A 450 3.34 9.53 -15.12
N VAL A 451 3.69 8.33 -14.65
CA VAL A 451 2.71 7.25 -14.43
C VAL A 451 1.70 7.66 -13.37
N ALA A 452 2.15 8.15 -12.22
CA ALA A 452 1.26 8.59 -11.15
C ALA A 452 0.33 9.73 -11.61
N ILE A 453 0.86 10.75 -12.30
CA ILE A 453 0.05 11.87 -12.82
C ILE A 453 -1.03 11.37 -13.79
N VAL A 454 -0.66 10.51 -14.75
CA VAL A 454 -1.64 9.95 -15.71
C VAL A 454 -2.69 9.12 -14.97
N SER A 455 -2.28 8.28 -14.02
CA SER A 455 -3.19 7.46 -13.21
C SER A 455 -4.17 8.33 -12.41
N MET A 456 -3.69 9.41 -11.79
CA MET A 456 -4.54 10.34 -11.02
C MET A 456 -5.50 11.14 -11.91
N ILE A 457 -5.08 11.57 -13.11
CA ILE A 457 -5.96 12.22 -14.09
C ILE A 457 -7.07 11.26 -14.51
N LEU A 458 -6.72 10.01 -14.86
CA LEU A 458 -7.69 8.98 -15.24
C LEU A 458 -8.66 8.68 -14.10
N SER A 459 -8.17 8.60 -12.86
CA SER A 459 -8.99 8.37 -11.67
C SER A 459 -9.95 9.52 -11.40
N THR A 460 -9.47 10.75 -11.50
CA THR A 460 -10.30 11.96 -11.34
C THR A 460 -11.42 11.97 -12.40
N ALA A 461 -11.07 11.78 -13.67
CA ALA A 461 -12.07 11.71 -14.74
C ALA A 461 -13.06 10.56 -14.54
N TYR A 462 -12.57 9.38 -14.12
CA TYR A 462 -13.42 8.22 -13.87
C TYR A 462 -14.43 8.48 -12.75
N LEU A 463 -14.00 9.02 -11.60
CA LEU A 463 -14.91 9.30 -10.49
C LEU A 463 -15.95 10.37 -10.86
N LEU A 464 -15.52 11.46 -11.52
CA LEU A 464 -16.42 12.54 -11.92
C LEU A 464 -17.42 12.16 -13.04
N ILE A 465 -17.13 11.09 -13.81
CA ILE A 465 -18.06 10.59 -14.84
C ILE A 465 -19.02 9.57 -14.25
N ARG A 466 -18.56 8.79 -13.28
CA ARG A 466 -19.33 7.68 -12.72
C ARG A 466 -20.31 8.12 -11.64
N TYR A 467 -19.95 9.15 -10.88
CA TYR A 467 -20.70 9.70 -9.76
C TYR A 467 -21.04 11.18 -9.98
#